data_f0e506693886ddf519330f984308f7fe
#
_entry.id   f0e506693886ddf519330f984308f7fe
#
_cell.length_a   1.000
_cell.length_b   1.000
_cell.length_c   1.000
_cell.angle_alpha   90.00
_cell.angle_beta   90.00
_cell.angle_gamma   90.00
#
_symmetry.space_group_name_H-M   'P 1'
#
loop_
_entity.id
_entity.type
_entity.pdbx_description
1 polymer ?
#
loop_
_entity_poly.entity_id
_entity_poly.type
_entity_poly.pdbx_seq_one_letter_code
_entity_poly.pdbx_strand_id
1 'polypeptide(L)'
;MKLILHIGMGKTGTSSIQSALRTNTAALAEQKVHYLGMWFDMIDPAYHGHSGLLDFLALDEAEMQSTAISFFNLMSEKAEANGADTFILSNEGIFGHVHRIKPFLEELRNHVDLSLVAYIRNPYKWLPSAFTQWGLFHKEQKGPLQTFRVRAATLIGQYAAAPVWIETYGDSLTVRLHDTSIDVVEDFCATCGITLPPPQDAGIGAF
;
A
#
# COMPACT_ATOMS: atom_id res chain seq x y z
N MET A 1 12.07 -1.53 16.05
CA MET A 1 11.31 -0.69 15.11
C MET A 1 10.44 -1.61 14.26
N LYS A 2 9.17 -1.26 14.07
CA LYS A 2 8.22 -2.02 13.25
C LYS A 2 7.90 -1.25 11.97
N LEU A 3 7.81 -1.94 10.84
CA LEU A 3 7.29 -1.39 9.59
C LEU A 3 6.05 -2.18 9.15
N ILE A 4 4.93 -1.49 9.02
CA ILE A 4 3.70 -2.02 8.42
C ILE A 4 3.62 -1.51 6.99
N LEU A 5 3.68 -2.41 6.03
CA LEU A 5 3.55 -2.10 4.61
C LEU A 5 2.19 -2.60 4.10
N HIS A 6 1.26 -1.67 3.86
CA HIS A 6 -0.02 -1.97 3.22
C HIS A 6 0.17 -1.98 1.70
N ILE A 7 0.09 -3.18 1.13
CA ILE A 7 0.41 -3.43 -0.29
C ILE A 7 -0.84 -3.48 -1.20
N GLY A 8 -2.03 -3.25 -0.68
CA GLY A 8 -3.29 -3.25 -1.43
C GLY A 8 -3.78 -4.66 -1.64
N MET A 9 -4.62 -5.06 -2.59
CA MET A 9 -4.64 -4.66 -4.03
C MET A 9 -5.46 -3.36 -4.23
N GLY A 10 -5.25 -2.71 -5.36
CA GLY A 10 -6.08 -1.55 -5.74
C GLY A 10 -7.58 -1.87 -5.77
N LYS A 11 -8.44 -0.88 -5.54
CA LYS A 11 -9.90 -1.01 -5.49
C LYS A 11 -10.43 -1.83 -4.29
N THR A 12 -9.69 -1.81 -3.18
CA THR A 12 -10.06 -2.42 -1.89
C THR A 12 -10.14 -1.40 -0.75
N GLY A 13 -10.45 -0.14 -1.06
CA GLY A 13 -10.57 0.91 -0.04
C GLY A 13 -9.24 1.57 0.36
N THR A 14 -8.16 1.34 -0.37
CA THR A 14 -6.82 1.89 -0.09
C THR A 14 -6.83 3.41 0.08
N SER A 15 -7.57 4.13 -0.77
CA SER A 15 -7.69 5.60 -0.68
C SER A 15 -8.31 6.06 0.64
N SER A 16 -9.27 5.30 1.21
CA SER A 16 -9.88 5.60 2.50
C SER A 16 -8.88 5.41 3.63
N ILE A 17 -8.13 4.29 3.61
CA ILE A 17 -7.05 4.02 4.58
C ILE A 17 -6.00 5.13 4.52
N GLN A 18 -5.49 5.45 3.33
CA GLN A 18 -4.47 6.48 3.13
C GLN A 18 -4.94 7.86 3.59
N SER A 19 -6.20 8.19 3.30
CA SER A 19 -6.80 9.46 3.76
C SER A 19 -6.91 9.50 5.27
N ALA A 20 -7.41 8.44 5.90
CA ALA A 20 -7.53 8.35 7.35
C ALA A 20 -6.18 8.46 8.06
N LEU A 21 -5.15 7.76 7.58
CA LEU A 21 -3.79 7.85 8.12
C LEU A 21 -3.21 9.26 7.99
N ARG A 22 -3.39 9.90 6.84
CA ARG A 22 -2.87 11.26 6.56
C ARG A 22 -3.55 12.34 7.39
N THR A 23 -4.85 12.23 7.62
CA THR A 23 -5.62 13.24 8.37
C THR A 23 -5.48 13.10 9.89
N ASN A 24 -5.01 11.95 10.38
CA ASN A 24 -4.93 11.64 11.80
C ASN A 24 -3.49 11.46 12.29
N THR A 25 -2.52 12.17 11.70
CA THR A 25 -1.09 12.05 12.05
C THR A 25 -0.81 12.38 13.51
N ALA A 26 -1.55 13.30 14.12
CA ALA A 26 -1.41 13.64 15.54
C ALA A 26 -1.83 12.45 16.44
N ALA A 27 -2.99 11.83 16.16
CA ALA A 27 -3.45 10.66 16.92
C ALA A 27 -2.55 9.42 16.72
N LEU A 28 -1.91 9.30 15.57
CA LEU A 28 -0.89 8.28 15.31
C LEU A 28 0.38 8.56 16.12
N ALA A 29 0.84 9.81 16.16
CA ALA A 29 2.03 10.21 16.92
C ALA A 29 1.89 9.95 18.42
N GLU A 30 0.71 10.15 19.02
CA GLU A 30 0.40 9.79 20.41
C GLU A 30 0.59 8.29 20.68
N GLN A 31 0.44 7.44 19.66
CA GLN A 31 0.67 5.99 19.71
C GLN A 31 2.08 5.60 19.24
N LYS A 32 2.99 6.56 19.05
CA LYS A 32 4.33 6.37 18.49
C LYS A 32 4.35 5.78 17.08
N VAL A 33 3.29 6.02 16.32
CA VAL A 33 3.13 5.57 14.93
C VAL A 33 3.39 6.75 14.00
N HIS A 34 4.19 6.53 12.96
CA HIS A 34 4.48 7.51 11.92
C HIS A 34 4.01 7.01 10.55
N TYR A 35 3.13 7.76 9.89
CA TYR A 35 2.69 7.46 8.53
C TYR A 35 3.67 8.06 7.52
N LEU A 36 4.33 7.21 6.76
CA LEU A 36 5.34 7.58 5.76
C LEU A 36 4.74 8.05 4.42
N GLY A 37 3.43 7.87 4.24
CA GLY A 37 2.78 8.18 2.96
C GLY A 37 2.64 6.97 2.05
N MET A 38 2.61 7.26 0.73
CA MET A 38 2.39 6.26 -0.31
C MET A 38 3.68 5.88 -1.05
N TRP A 39 4.63 6.81 -1.14
CA TRP A 39 5.74 6.70 -2.07
C TRP A 39 7.07 6.49 -1.35
N PHE A 40 8.08 6.09 -2.10
CA PHE A 40 9.45 5.95 -1.60
C PHE A 40 10.26 7.24 -1.75
N ASP A 41 9.58 8.38 -1.94
CA ASP A 41 10.15 9.72 -2.14
C ASP A 41 10.92 10.26 -0.92
N MET A 42 10.78 9.62 0.22
CA MET A 42 11.65 9.84 1.37
C MET A 42 13.10 9.42 1.08
N ILE A 43 13.30 8.42 0.22
CA ILE A 43 14.62 7.93 -0.18
C ILE A 43 15.20 8.84 -1.27
N ASP A 44 14.41 9.07 -2.32
CA ASP A 44 14.74 9.94 -3.44
C ASP A 44 13.44 10.60 -3.93
N PRO A 45 13.37 11.94 -4.03
CA PRO A 45 12.20 12.64 -4.58
C PRO A 45 11.75 12.14 -5.96
N ALA A 46 12.65 11.54 -6.74
CA ALA A 46 12.31 10.92 -8.02
C ALA A 46 11.34 9.73 -7.89
N TYR A 47 11.30 9.08 -6.74
CA TYR A 47 10.39 7.95 -6.47
C TYR A 47 8.97 8.37 -6.09
N HIS A 48 8.63 9.64 -6.27
CA HIS A 48 7.28 10.15 -6.08
C HIS A 48 6.33 9.79 -7.23
N GLY A 49 5.12 9.43 -6.89
CA GLY A 49 4.06 9.14 -7.87
C GLY A 49 4.20 7.79 -8.56
N HIS A 50 3.29 7.52 -9.50
CA HIS A 50 3.25 6.22 -10.19
C HIS A 50 4.50 5.98 -11.05
N SER A 51 4.97 7.00 -11.76
CA SER A 51 6.21 6.90 -12.56
C SER A 51 7.41 6.61 -11.65
N GLY A 52 7.54 7.36 -10.54
CA GLY A 52 8.63 7.16 -9.60
C GLY A 52 8.60 5.79 -8.92
N LEU A 53 7.41 5.24 -8.66
CA LEU A 53 7.28 3.85 -8.20
C LEU A 53 7.82 2.86 -9.24
N LEU A 54 7.54 3.07 -10.53
CA LEU A 54 8.05 2.19 -11.59
C LEU A 54 9.57 2.30 -11.73
N ASP A 55 10.13 3.50 -11.59
CA ASP A 55 11.58 3.74 -11.60
C ASP A 55 12.24 3.04 -10.40
N PHE A 56 11.65 3.16 -9.19
CA PHE A 56 12.08 2.41 -8.01
C PHE A 56 12.04 0.90 -8.24
N LEU A 57 10.95 0.37 -8.79
CA LEU A 57 10.79 -1.06 -9.05
C LEU A 57 11.65 -1.57 -10.23
N ALA A 58 12.28 -0.69 -10.98
CA ALA A 58 13.22 -1.03 -12.06
C ALA A 58 14.67 -1.14 -11.60
N LEU A 59 14.98 -0.76 -10.36
CA LEU A 59 16.30 -0.92 -9.75
C LEU A 59 16.76 -2.37 -9.83
N ASP A 60 18.06 -2.59 -9.97
CA ASP A 60 18.62 -3.93 -9.87
C ASP A 60 18.65 -4.44 -8.40
N GLU A 61 19.03 -5.69 -8.21
CA GLU A 61 19.00 -6.33 -6.89
C GLU A 61 19.94 -5.61 -5.89
N ALA A 62 21.15 -5.24 -6.31
CA ALA A 62 22.11 -4.57 -5.43
C ALA A 62 21.66 -3.15 -5.08
N GLU A 63 21.10 -2.43 -6.05
CA GLU A 63 20.49 -1.12 -5.84
C GLU A 63 19.31 -1.20 -4.88
N MET A 64 18.42 -2.20 -5.03
CA MET A 64 17.29 -2.45 -4.13
C MET A 64 17.73 -2.70 -2.68
N GLN A 65 18.76 -3.53 -2.48
CA GLN A 65 19.33 -3.81 -1.15
C GLN A 65 19.93 -2.55 -0.53
N SER A 66 20.73 -1.81 -1.28
CA SER A 66 21.30 -0.53 -0.84
C SER A 66 20.23 0.49 -0.48
N THR A 67 19.16 0.54 -1.28
CA THR A 67 18.03 1.43 -1.06
C THR A 67 17.23 1.04 0.19
N ALA A 68 17.13 -0.25 0.51
CA ALA A 68 16.51 -0.72 1.75
C ALA A 68 17.28 -0.26 3.00
N ILE A 69 18.60 -0.30 2.96
CA ILE A 69 19.46 0.23 4.03
C ILE A 69 19.25 1.74 4.20
N SER A 70 19.22 2.48 3.09
CA SER A 70 18.96 3.92 3.11
C SER A 70 17.58 4.24 3.70
N PHE A 71 16.56 3.47 3.33
CA PHE A 71 15.21 3.61 3.87
C PHE A 71 15.17 3.34 5.38
N PHE A 72 15.84 2.30 5.84
CA PHE A 72 15.97 2.00 7.27
C PHE A 72 16.65 3.14 8.03
N ASN A 73 17.75 3.69 7.52
CA ASN A 73 18.45 4.82 8.16
C ASN A 73 17.55 6.05 8.29
N LEU A 74 16.81 6.39 7.23
CA LEU A 74 15.86 7.51 7.24
C LEU A 74 14.69 7.27 8.24
N MET A 75 14.21 6.04 8.38
CA MET A 75 13.24 5.71 9.43
C MET A 75 13.86 5.84 10.83
N SER A 76 15.12 5.45 11.01
CA SER A 76 15.82 5.57 12.30
C SER A 76 16.00 7.02 12.71
N GLU A 77 16.40 7.89 11.79
CA GLU A 77 16.48 9.34 12.02
C GLU A 77 15.11 9.94 12.41
N LYS A 78 14.03 9.50 11.75
CA LYS A 78 12.66 9.92 12.14
C LYS A 78 12.26 9.38 13.51
N ALA A 79 12.62 8.13 13.83
CA ALA A 79 12.36 7.55 15.14
C ALA A 79 13.06 8.34 16.26
N GLU A 80 14.31 8.72 16.06
CA GLU A 80 15.06 9.57 17.00
C GLU A 80 14.45 10.96 17.14
N ALA A 81 14.01 11.56 16.04
CA ALA A 81 13.47 12.92 16.03
C ALA A 81 12.08 13.04 16.65
N ASN A 82 11.20 12.03 16.52
CA ASN A 82 9.79 12.11 16.91
C ASN A 82 9.33 11.01 17.89
N GLY A 83 10.23 10.10 18.28
CA GLY A 83 9.92 9.01 19.22
C GLY A 83 9.04 7.89 18.64
N ALA A 84 8.90 7.80 17.32
CA ALA A 84 8.12 6.74 16.68
C ALA A 84 8.86 5.40 16.79
N ASP A 85 8.12 4.33 17.07
CA ASP A 85 8.62 2.96 17.06
C ASP A 85 7.97 2.10 15.97
N THR A 86 6.88 2.59 15.39
CA THR A 86 6.10 1.95 14.34
C THR A 86 5.92 2.89 13.15
N PHE A 87 6.19 2.38 11.96
CA PHE A 87 6.05 3.11 10.70
C PHE A 87 5.03 2.44 9.80
N ILE A 88 4.24 3.23 9.08
CA ILE A 88 3.26 2.72 8.11
C ILE A 88 3.53 3.34 6.74
N LEU A 89 3.68 2.51 5.71
CA LEU A 89 3.66 2.92 4.31
C LEU A 89 2.50 2.21 3.61
N SER A 90 1.73 2.91 2.78
CA SER A 90 0.56 2.33 2.11
C SER A 90 0.60 2.60 0.62
N ASN A 91 0.92 1.57 -0.18
CA ASN A 91 0.99 1.67 -1.64
C ASN A 91 0.48 0.40 -2.33
N GLU A 92 -0.73 0.47 -2.89
CA GLU A 92 -1.35 -0.65 -3.63
C GLU A 92 -0.67 -0.95 -4.98
N GLY A 93 0.13 -0.03 -5.50
CA GLY A 93 0.91 -0.25 -6.73
C GLY A 93 1.96 -1.34 -6.60
N ILE A 94 2.37 -1.67 -5.38
CA ILE A 94 3.34 -2.73 -5.09
C ILE A 94 2.75 -4.14 -5.33
N PHE A 95 1.43 -4.32 -5.17
CA PHE A 95 0.80 -5.65 -5.14
C PHE A 95 1.16 -6.53 -6.34
N GLY A 96 1.18 -5.97 -7.54
CA GLY A 96 1.52 -6.69 -8.78
C GLY A 96 3.01 -6.96 -8.98
N HIS A 97 3.88 -6.49 -8.09
CA HIS A 97 5.33 -6.43 -8.31
C HIS A 97 6.16 -7.18 -7.27
N VAL A 98 5.62 -8.26 -6.70
CA VAL A 98 6.27 -9.04 -5.61
C VAL A 98 7.72 -9.42 -5.94
N HIS A 99 8.01 -9.91 -7.14
CA HIS A 99 9.36 -10.30 -7.53
C HIS A 99 10.32 -9.11 -7.64
N ARG A 100 9.80 -7.93 -8.03
CA ARG A 100 10.62 -6.72 -8.18
C ARG A 100 11.02 -6.14 -6.84
N ILE A 101 10.07 -6.02 -5.91
CA ILE A 101 10.33 -5.45 -4.59
C ILE A 101 10.99 -6.45 -3.62
N LYS A 102 11.04 -7.73 -3.96
CA LYS A 102 11.57 -8.78 -3.06
C LYS A 102 12.96 -8.45 -2.51
N PRO A 103 13.99 -8.06 -3.30
CA PRO A 103 15.32 -7.79 -2.75
C PRO A 103 15.31 -6.65 -1.70
N PHE A 104 14.49 -5.63 -1.91
CA PHE A 104 14.29 -4.55 -0.95
C PHE A 104 13.67 -5.04 0.36
N LEU A 105 12.61 -5.85 0.30
CA LEU A 105 11.92 -6.35 1.49
C LEU A 105 12.75 -7.38 2.25
N GLU A 106 13.50 -8.24 1.55
CA GLU A 106 14.39 -9.22 2.17
C GLU A 106 15.52 -8.54 2.94
N GLU A 107 16.13 -7.50 2.37
CA GLU A 107 17.13 -6.72 3.08
C GLU A 107 16.51 -5.98 4.28
N LEU A 108 15.35 -5.37 4.09
CA LEU A 108 14.70 -4.60 5.13
C LEU A 108 14.29 -5.44 6.35
N ARG A 109 13.92 -6.73 6.15
CA ARG A 109 13.63 -7.68 7.25
C ARG A 109 14.79 -7.93 8.18
N ASN A 110 16.03 -7.69 7.75
CA ASN A 110 17.21 -7.82 8.59
C ASN A 110 17.31 -6.69 9.63
N HIS A 111 16.59 -5.60 9.42
CA HIS A 111 16.69 -4.37 10.20
C HIS A 111 15.43 -4.02 10.99
N VAL A 112 14.24 -4.46 10.51
CA VAL A 112 12.94 -4.11 11.10
C VAL A 112 12.04 -5.33 11.26
N ASP A 113 11.11 -5.25 12.20
CA ASP A 113 9.95 -6.14 12.26
C ASP A 113 8.97 -5.76 11.13
N LEU A 114 9.05 -6.50 10.02
CA LEU A 114 8.25 -6.25 8.82
C LEU A 114 6.90 -6.97 8.89
N SER A 115 5.82 -6.21 8.83
CA SER A 115 4.44 -6.70 8.71
C SER A 115 3.84 -6.22 7.39
N LEU A 116 3.35 -7.15 6.57
CA LEU A 116 2.65 -6.86 5.32
C LEU A 116 1.15 -7.01 5.51
N VAL A 117 0.37 -6.08 4.97
CA VAL A 117 -1.10 -6.14 4.99
C VAL A 117 -1.62 -6.02 3.56
N ALA A 118 -2.42 -6.99 3.14
CA ALA A 118 -3.04 -7.02 1.83
C ALA A 118 -4.56 -7.18 1.94
N TYR A 119 -5.31 -6.38 1.19
CA TYR A 119 -6.75 -6.57 1.01
C TYR A 119 -7.02 -7.16 -0.36
N ILE A 120 -7.76 -8.26 -0.39
CA ILE A 120 -8.21 -8.91 -1.63
C ILE A 120 -9.73 -8.80 -1.71
N ARG A 121 -10.26 -8.50 -2.87
CA ARG A 121 -11.69 -8.36 -3.11
C ARG A 121 -12.19 -9.48 -4.03
N ASN A 122 -13.44 -9.90 -3.84
CA ASN A 122 -14.07 -10.86 -4.74
C ASN A 122 -13.95 -10.40 -6.21
N PRO A 123 -13.43 -11.25 -7.13
CA PRO A 123 -13.20 -10.88 -8.52
C PRO A 123 -14.43 -10.33 -9.25
N TYR A 124 -15.61 -10.89 -8.98
CA TYR A 124 -16.86 -10.43 -9.60
C TYR A 124 -17.25 -9.00 -9.19
N LYS A 125 -16.91 -8.60 -7.97
CA LYS A 125 -17.12 -7.23 -7.48
C LYS A 125 -15.95 -6.30 -7.84
N TRP A 126 -14.75 -6.84 -7.98
CA TRP A 126 -13.53 -6.08 -8.26
C TRP A 126 -13.40 -5.69 -9.73
N LEU A 127 -13.60 -6.65 -10.66
CA LEU A 127 -13.40 -6.45 -12.10
C LEU A 127 -14.19 -5.25 -12.68
N PRO A 128 -15.49 -5.04 -12.37
CA PRO A 128 -16.19 -3.87 -12.86
C PRO A 128 -15.58 -2.56 -12.35
N SER A 129 -15.18 -2.52 -11.09
CA SER A 129 -14.56 -1.35 -10.47
C SER A 129 -13.18 -1.04 -11.07
N ALA A 130 -12.36 -2.08 -11.28
CA ALA A 130 -11.05 -1.98 -11.91
C ALA A 130 -11.15 -1.55 -13.38
N PHE A 131 -12.12 -2.10 -14.13
CA PHE A 131 -12.38 -1.70 -15.52
C PHE A 131 -12.79 -0.23 -15.62
N THR A 132 -13.69 0.21 -14.77
CA THR A 132 -14.11 1.62 -14.76
C THR A 132 -12.90 2.54 -14.54
N GLN A 133 -12.04 2.23 -13.61
CA GLN A 133 -10.88 3.07 -13.30
C GLN A 133 -9.78 2.98 -14.37
N TRP A 134 -9.31 1.78 -14.68
CA TRP A 134 -8.11 1.58 -15.53
C TRP A 134 -8.44 1.26 -16.98
N GLY A 135 -9.67 0.92 -17.30
CA GLY A 135 -10.15 0.72 -18.67
C GLY A 135 -10.78 1.96 -19.29
N LEU A 136 -11.44 2.79 -18.47
CA LEU A 136 -12.19 3.95 -18.94
C LEU A 136 -11.58 5.28 -18.49
N PHE A 137 -11.51 5.56 -17.17
CA PHE A 137 -11.06 6.86 -16.67
C PHE A 137 -9.55 7.08 -16.81
N HIS A 138 -8.74 6.13 -16.36
CA HIS A 138 -7.27 6.18 -16.44
C HIS A 138 -6.79 5.15 -17.44
N LYS A 139 -7.25 5.28 -18.69
CA LYS A 139 -6.89 4.34 -19.75
C LYS A 139 -5.36 4.19 -19.89
N GLU A 140 -4.84 3.09 -19.43
CA GLU A 140 -3.40 2.80 -19.41
C GLU A 140 -2.88 2.26 -20.76
N GLN A 141 -3.76 1.65 -21.58
CA GLN A 141 -3.36 1.09 -22.87
C GLN A 141 -3.49 2.10 -24.02
N LYS A 142 -2.57 2.04 -24.97
CA LYS A 142 -2.66 2.80 -26.22
C LYS A 142 -3.77 2.22 -27.12
N GLY A 143 -4.34 3.07 -28.00
CA GLY A 143 -5.34 2.64 -28.98
C GLY A 143 -6.79 2.86 -28.52
N PRO A 144 -7.81 2.30 -29.18
CA PRO A 144 -9.22 2.46 -28.85
C PRO A 144 -9.58 1.80 -27.51
N LEU A 145 -10.73 2.19 -26.93
CA LEU A 145 -11.26 1.56 -25.74
C LEU A 145 -11.53 0.07 -26.01
N GLN A 146 -11.06 -0.78 -25.13
CA GLN A 146 -11.32 -2.20 -25.16
C GLN A 146 -12.68 -2.52 -24.52
N THR A 147 -13.32 -3.57 -24.98
CA THR A 147 -14.54 -4.08 -24.31
C THR A 147 -14.19 -4.60 -22.91
N PHE A 148 -15.20 -4.62 -22.02
CA PHE A 148 -15.04 -5.17 -20.67
C PHE A 148 -14.45 -6.58 -20.70
N ARG A 149 -14.95 -7.45 -21.59
CA ARG A 149 -14.47 -8.85 -21.71
C ARG A 149 -12.97 -8.92 -22.00
N VAL A 150 -12.47 -8.12 -22.92
CA VAL A 150 -11.07 -8.12 -23.32
C VAL A 150 -10.20 -7.56 -22.19
N ARG A 151 -10.59 -6.43 -21.60
CA ARG A 151 -9.81 -5.79 -20.53
C ARG A 151 -9.85 -6.59 -19.23
N ALA A 152 -10.97 -7.21 -18.88
CA ALA A 152 -11.10 -8.05 -17.70
C ALA A 152 -10.16 -9.26 -17.74
N ALA A 153 -9.95 -9.85 -18.92
CA ALA A 153 -8.99 -10.96 -19.08
C ALA A 153 -7.54 -10.55 -18.73
N THR A 154 -7.18 -9.29 -18.93
CA THR A 154 -5.87 -8.75 -18.53
C THR A 154 -5.86 -8.38 -17.05
N LEU A 155 -6.91 -7.70 -16.58
CA LEU A 155 -6.99 -7.22 -15.20
C LEU A 155 -6.99 -8.35 -14.17
N ILE A 156 -7.67 -9.47 -14.49
CA ILE A 156 -7.74 -10.63 -13.58
C ILE A 156 -6.35 -11.19 -13.25
N GLY A 157 -5.37 -10.96 -14.11
CA GLY A 157 -3.98 -11.37 -13.88
C GLY A 157 -3.36 -10.78 -12.61
N GLN A 158 -3.89 -9.68 -12.08
CA GLN A 158 -3.41 -9.14 -10.81
C GLN A 158 -3.59 -10.12 -9.63
N TYR A 159 -4.61 -11.00 -9.69
CA TYR A 159 -4.81 -12.02 -8.66
C TYR A 159 -3.69 -13.06 -8.62
N ALA A 160 -2.91 -13.22 -9.68
CA ALA A 160 -1.76 -14.13 -9.70
C ALA A 160 -0.65 -13.72 -8.72
N ALA A 161 -0.62 -12.47 -8.28
CA ALA A 161 0.34 -12.02 -7.28
C ALA A 161 0.00 -12.53 -5.86
N ALA A 162 -1.28 -12.75 -5.54
CA ALA A 162 -1.70 -13.13 -4.20
C ALA A 162 -1.03 -14.44 -3.68
N PRO A 163 -1.08 -15.57 -4.42
CA PRO A 163 -0.39 -16.78 -3.97
C PRO A 163 1.14 -16.57 -3.85
N VAL A 164 1.75 -15.77 -4.70
CA VAL A 164 3.19 -15.49 -4.61
C VAL A 164 3.52 -14.70 -3.34
N TRP A 165 2.71 -13.71 -2.96
CA TRP A 165 2.86 -13.00 -1.69
C TRP A 165 2.72 -13.96 -0.49
N ILE A 166 1.71 -14.84 -0.50
CA ILE A 166 1.45 -15.81 0.56
C ILE A 166 2.62 -16.80 0.68
N GLU A 167 3.11 -17.33 -0.44
CA GLU A 167 4.22 -18.28 -0.45
C GLU A 167 5.52 -17.64 0.04
N THR A 168 5.77 -16.38 -0.35
CA THR A 168 7.04 -15.69 -0.03
C THR A 168 7.06 -15.11 1.39
N TYR A 169 5.92 -14.58 1.86
CA TYR A 169 5.86 -13.78 3.10
C TYR A 169 4.77 -14.23 4.08
N GLY A 170 4.25 -15.45 3.95
CA GLY A 170 3.10 -15.93 4.72
C GLY A 170 3.17 -15.62 6.22
N ASP A 171 4.33 -15.77 6.85
CA ASP A 171 4.54 -15.51 8.28
C ASP A 171 4.49 -14.02 8.64
N SER A 172 4.75 -13.13 7.68
CA SER A 172 4.77 -11.68 7.85
C SER A 172 3.60 -10.99 7.12
N LEU A 173 2.73 -11.76 6.45
CA LEU A 173 1.65 -11.25 5.62
C LEU A 173 0.28 -11.55 6.23
N THR A 174 -0.48 -10.51 6.50
CA THR A 174 -1.91 -10.61 6.82
C THR A 174 -2.75 -10.32 5.59
N VAL A 175 -3.50 -11.33 5.12
CA VAL A 175 -4.46 -11.17 4.01
C VAL A 175 -5.85 -10.96 4.57
N ARG A 176 -6.51 -9.87 4.17
CA ARG A 176 -7.89 -9.52 4.53
C ARG A 176 -8.78 -9.57 3.31
N LEU A 177 -10.02 -10.03 3.49
CA LEU A 177 -11.02 -9.99 2.43
C LEU A 177 -11.80 -8.68 2.53
N HIS A 178 -11.69 -7.85 1.47
CA HIS A 178 -12.48 -6.63 1.38
C HIS A 178 -13.94 -6.96 1.06
N ASP A 179 -14.82 -6.59 1.96
CA ASP A 179 -16.27 -6.58 1.75
C ASP A 179 -16.82 -5.16 2.02
N THR A 180 -17.83 -4.76 1.26
CA THR A 180 -18.47 -3.44 1.40
C THR A 180 -19.32 -3.30 2.66
N SER A 181 -19.55 -4.38 3.39
CA SER A 181 -20.24 -4.38 4.70
C SER A 181 -19.31 -4.06 5.87
N ILE A 182 -17.98 -4.00 5.63
CA ILE A 182 -16.96 -3.74 6.65
C ILE A 182 -16.39 -2.34 6.40
N ASP A 183 -16.25 -1.54 7.44
CA ASP A 183 -15.44 -0.32 7.37
C ASP A 183 -13.96 -0.73 7.25
N VAL A 184 -13.39 -0.47 6.08
CA VAL A 184 -12.00 -0.88 5.77
C VAL A 184 -10.97 -0.15 6.63
N VAL A 185 -11.27 1.07 7.11
CA VAL A 185 -10.37 1.84 7.98
C VAL A 185 -10.36 1.24 9.37
N GLU A 186 -11.54 0.91 9.92
CA GLU A 186 -11.64 0.23 11.22
C GLU A 186 -10.95 -1.14 11.18
N ASP A 187 -11.20 -1.92 10.13
CA ASP A 187 -10.58 -3.24 9.95
C ASP A 187 -9.05 -3.14 9.81
N PHE A 188 -8.55 -2.14 9.09
CA PHE A 188 -7.12 -1.88 8.97
C PHE A 188 -6.50 -1.47 10.32
N CYS A 189 -7.16 -0.59 11.04
CA CYS A 189 -6.71 -0.15 12.37
C CYS A 189 -6.63 -1.34 13.33
N ALA A 190 -7.67 -2.17 13.39
CA ALA A 190 -7.68 -3.38 14.21
C ALA A 190 -6.58 -4.37 13.80
N THR A 191 -6.35 -4.56 12.49
CA THR A 191 -5.30 -5.43 11.95
C THR A 191 -3.89 -4.95 12.31
N CYS A 192 -3.67 -3.63 12.31
CA CYS A 192 -2.37 -3.01 12.60
C CYS A 192 -2.15 -2.73 14.09
N GLY A 193 -3.17 -2.88 14.94
CA GLY A 193 -3.12 -2.56 16.36
C GLY A 193 -3.02 -1.05 16.63
N ILE A 194 -3.63 -0.22 15.78
CA ILE A 194 -3.70 1.24 15.91
C ILE A 194 -5.14 1.71 16.12
N THR A 195 -5.30 2.91 16.64
CA THR A 195 -6.61 3.53 16.85
C THR A 195 -6.66 4.89 16.17
N LEU A 196 -7.70 5.15 15.41
CA LEU A 196 -7.98 6.46 14.84
C LEU A 196 -9.30 7.01 15.40
N PRO A 197 -9.43 8.32 15.57
CA PRO A 197 -10.71 8.93 15.91
C PRO A 197 -11.73 8.64 14.80
N PRO A 198 -13.02 8.53 15.14
CA PRO A 198 -14.06 8.40 14.12
C PRO A 198 -13.99 9.54 13.13
N PRO A 199 -14.40 9.32 11.86
CA PRO A 199 -14.44 10.38 10.87
C PRO A 199 -15.19 11.59 11.47
N GLN A 200 -14.57 12.75 11.47
CA GLN A 200 -15.31 13.97 11.79
C GLN A 200 -16.39 14.11 10.73
N ASP A 201 -17.64 14.11 11.13
CA ASP A 201 -18.74 14.45 10.25
C ASP A 201 -18.38 15.76 9.56
N ALA A 202 -18.06 15.68 8.28
CA ALA A 202 -18.01 16.87 7.44
C ALA A 202 -19.44 17.43 7.51
N GLY A 203 -19.64 18.43 8.36
CA GLY A 203 -20.93 19.01 8.60
C GLY A 203 -21.59 19.23 7.25
N ILE A 204 -22.66 18.53 7.00
CA ILE A 204 -23.52 18.75 5.86
C ILE A 204 -24.04 20.18 6.10
N GLY A 205 -23.34 21.14 5.51
CA GLY A 205 -23.82 22.51 5.46
C GLY A 205 -25.22 22.45 4.87
N ALA A 206 -26.22 22.73 5.71
CA ALA A 206 -27.58 22.91 5.24
C ALA A 206 -27.57 23.97 4.15
N PHE A 207 -27.90 23.53 2.93
CA PHE A 207 -28.28 24.44 1.84
C PHE A 207 -29.76 24.73 1.94
#